data_16f2ab8ae8b0ab9872f7fd8fe4239fbd
#
_entry.id   16f2ab8ae8b0ab9872f7fd8fe4239fbd
#
_cell.length_a   1.000
_cell.length_b   1.000
_cell.length_c   1.000
_cell.angle_alpha   90.00
_cell.angle_beta   90.00
_cell.angle_gamma   90.00
#
_symmetry.space_group_name_H-M   'P 1'
#
loop_
_entity.id
_entity.type
_entity.pdbx_description
1 polymer ?
#
loop_
_entity_poly.entity_id
_entity_poly.type
_entity_poly.pdbx_seq_one_letter_code
_entity_poly.pdbx_strand_id
1 'polypeptide(L)'
;MAREQAPIVKKSDATMDLALARAQSWLLQQAVEALQASTGLELQLRPAPPGLGQAGGWHLILTPEEGGLPRVYRALVHSIERAEALGTVKAELQQCPEPGLLVLSRASGPIAQQCRAMGIAFIDGVGNAYLKDRGLQIFVTGQKRRQGQEITGTRLPTGRASTPVGLKLVFALLSNPALTMATTQTLQEATEVSMGSVPAVLGDLEQNGQLVRLGWGKGWQVRNWRQLLEEWALHYAVRLRPRLHSYRFRSPGQGLWWKALDPQVFGGQWGGEVAAAQLGVCCQ
;
A
#
# COMPACT_ATOMS: atom_id res chain seq x y z
N MET A 1 13.04 9.12 -45.93
CA MET A 1 13.98 8.86 -44.81
C MET A 1 13.18 8.87 -43.52
N ALA A 2 12.78 7.71 -43.04
CA ALA A 2 12.03 7.57 -41.80
C ALA A 2 13.03 7.65 -40.64
N ARG A 3 12.83 8.62 -39.73
CA ARG A 3 13.58 8.70 -38.47
C ARG A 3 12.99 7.70 -37.50
N GLU A 4 13.74 6.67 -37.20
CA GLU A 4 13.52 5.70 -36.15
C GLU A 4 13.45 6.42 -34.79
N GLN A 5 12.27 6.39 -34.16
CA GLN A 5 12.08 6.93 -32.81
C GLN A 5 12.54 5.90 -31.79
N ALA A 6 13.66 6.17 -31.14
CA ALA A 6 14.13 5.37 -30.01
C ALA A 6 13.08 5.38 -28.87
N PRO A 7 12.83 4.25 -28.19
CA PRO A 7 11.85 4.17 -27.11
C PRO A 7 12.34 5.00 -25.92
N ILE A 8 11.52 5.97 -25.50
CA ILE A 8 11.74 6.76 -24.28
C ILE A 8 11.48 5.84 -23.09
N VAL A 9 12.55 5.33 -22.48
CA VAL A 9 12.47 4.55 -21.23
C VAL A 9 11.86 5.42 -20.13
N LYS A 10 10.75 4.96 -19.59
CA LYS A 10 9.96 5.63 -18.56
C LYS A 10 10.65 5.52 -17.19
N LYS A 11 11.53 6.45 -16.83
CA LYS A 11 12.16 6.53 -15.49
C LYS A 11 11.15 6.67 -14.34
N SER A 12 9.96 7.18 -14.60
CA SER A 12 8.86 7.32 -13.64
C SER A 12 8.29 5.96 -13.16
N ASP A 13 8.33 4.95 -14.03
CA ASP A 13 7.77 3.63 -13.72
C ASP A 13 8.70 2.89 -12.72
N ALA A 14 10.01 3.03 -12.84
CA ALA A 14 10.99 2.35 -11.98
C ALA A 14 10.93 2.79 -10.50
N THR A 15 10.69 4.06 -10.23
CA THR A 15 10.57 4.57 -8.83
C THR A 15 9.25 4.15 -8.21
N MET A 16 8.18 4.10 -9.00
CA MET A 16 6.87 3.63 -8.58
C MET A 16 6.89 2.12 -8.32
N ASP A 17 7.55 1.36 -9.19
CA ASP A 17 7.72 -0.09 -9.03
C ASP A 17 8.54 -0.41 -7.78
N LEU A 18 9.56 0.37 -7.46
CA LEU A 18 10.36 0.20 -6.25
C LEU A 18 9.56 0.49 -4.97
N ALA A 19 8.73 1.54 -4.97
CA ALA A 19 7.86 1.86 -3.84
C ALA A 19 6.79 0.78 -3.63
N LEU A 20 6.19 0.30 -4.71
CA LEU A 20 5.23 -0.80 -4.69
C LEU A 20 5.88 -2.10 -4.19
N ALA A 21 7.06 -2.43 -4.69
CA ALA A 21 7.81 -3.61 -4.26
C ALA A 21 8.18 -3.55 -2.77
N ARG A 22 8.57 -2.37 -2.26
CA ARG A 22 8.83 -2.17 -0.83
C ARG A 22 7.56 -2.35 0.02
N ALA A 23 6.44 -1.81 -0.44
CA ALA A 23 5.16 -1.95 0.25
C ALA A 23 4.69 -3.41 0.29
N GLN A 24 4.84 -4.13 -0.81
CA GLN A 24 4.52 -5.55 -0.89
C GLN A 24 5.43 -6.39 0.00
N SER A 25 6.73 -6.13 -0.02
CA SER A 25 7.72 -6.80 0.83
C SER A 25 7.41 -6.60 2.31
N TRP A 26 7.06 -5.37 2.71
CA TRP A 26 6.70 -5.06 4.08
C TRP A 26 5.41 -5.77 4.53
N LEU A 27 4.35 -5.74 3.72
CA LEU A 27 3.10 -6.45 4.05
C LEU A 27 3.32 -7.95 4.20
N LEU A 28 4.16 -8.51 3.33
CA LEU A 28 4.53 -9.91 3.36
C LEU A 28 5.23 -10.26 4.67
N GLN A 29 6.23 -9.46 5.05
CA GLN A 29 6.96 -9.61 6.31
C GLN A 29 6.01 -9.56 7.52
N GLN A 30 5.11 -8.57 7.54
CA GLN A 30 4.13 -8.42 8.59
C GLN A 30 3.19 -9.63 8.68
N ALA A 31 2.69 -10.13 7.55
CA ALA A 31 1.80 -11.29 7.51
C ALA A 31 2.49 -12.55 8.03
N VAL A 32 3.76 -12.73 7.70
CA VAL A 32 4.58 -13.83 8.19
C VAL A 32 4.81 -13.73 9.70
N GLU A 33 5.25 -12.58 10.20
CA GLU A 33 5.46 -12.36 11.63
C GLU A 33 4.17 -12.55 12.45
N ALA A 34 3.04 -12.05 11.94
CA ALA A 34 1.75 -12.21 12.59
C ALA A 34 1.31 -13.69 12.63
N LEU A 35 1.55 -14.44 11.55
CA LEU A 35 1.23 -15.88 11.51
C LEU A 35 2.16 -16.67 12.42
N GLN A 36 3.46 -16.39 12.42
CA GLN A 36 4.42 -17.02 13.34
C GLN A 36 4.04 -16.79 14.81
N ALA A 37 3.68 -15.54 15.16
CA ALA A 37 3.27 -15.20 16.52
C ALA A 37 1.97 -15.91 16.96
N SER A 38 1.08 -16.24 16.02
CA SER A 38 -0.21 -16.88 16.32
C SER A 38 -0.16 -18.41 16.30
N THR A 39 0.80 -19.00 15.57
CA THR A 39 0.84 -20.44 15.33
C THR A 39 2.11 -21.13 15.84
N GLY A 40 3.18 -20.38 16.10
CA GLY A 40 4.50 -20.94 16.43
C GLY A 40 5.26 -21.55 15.25
N LEU A 41 4.71 -21.49 14.03
CA LEU A 41 5.33 -22.11 12.86
C LEU A 41 6.62 -21.42 12.45
N GLU A 42 7.60 -22.18 11.99
CA GLU A 42 8.81 -21.65 11.40
C GLU A 42 8.55 -21.27 9.93
N LEU A 43 8.56 -19.97 9.65
CA LEU A 43 8.31 -19.40 8.34
C LEU A 43 9.49 -18.53 7.91
N GLN A 44 9.93 -18.67 6.66
CA GLN A 44 11.01 -17.87 6.09
C GLN A 44 10.56 -17.24 4.77
N LEU A 45 10.95 -15.98 4.54
CA LEU A 45 10.78 -15.30 3.28
C LEU A 45 12.08 -15.32 2.49
N ARG A 46 12.00 -15.69 1.21
CA ARG A 46 13.13 -15.60 0.27
C ARG A 46 12.68 -14.95 -1.04
N PRO A 47 13.57 -14.16 -1.67
CA PRO A 47 13.30 -13.70 -3.02
C PRO A 47 13.06 -14.89 -3.94
N ALA A 48 12.02 -14.85 -4.75
CA ALA A 48 11.79 -15.85 -5.78
C ALA A 48 12.60 -15.50 -7.03
N PRO A 49 13.18 -16.49 -7.73
CA PRO A 49 13.83 -16.23 -8.98
C PRO A 49 12.87 -15.61 -10.00
N PRO A 50 13.35 -14.72 -10.88
CA PRO A 50 12.52 -14.17 -11.94
C PRO A 50 12.02 -15.30 -12.84
N GLY A 51 10.70 -15.45 -12.96
CA GLY A 51 10.09 -16.37 -13.91
C GLY A 51 10.06 -15.80 -15.32
N LEU A 52 9.88 -16.65 -16.33
CA LEU A 52 9.68 -16.21 -17.72
C LEU A 52 8.45 -15.26 -17.80
N GLY A 53 8.73 -13.96 -17.99
CA GLY A 53 7.69 -12.93 -18.13
C GLY A 53 7.12 -12.32 -16.84
N GLN A 54 7.65 -12.67 -15.65
CA GLN A 54 7.23 -12.08 -14.37
C GLN A 54 8.41 -11.40 -13.67
N ALA A 55 8.19 -10.19 -13.18
CA ALA A 55 9.11 -9.51 -12.26
C ALA A 55 9.32 -10.37 -11.01
N GLY A 56 10.50 -10.28 -10.39
CA GLY A 56 10.84 -11.01 -9.18
C GLY A 56 9.76 -10.90 -8.10
N GLY A 57 9.52 -11.97 -7.37
CA GLY A 57 8.51 -12.05 -6.31
C GLY A 57 9.08 -12.65 -5.04
N TRP A 58 8.23 -13.20 -4.20
CA TRP A 58 8.63 -13.78 -2.93
C TRP A 58 8.16 -15.23 -2.79
N HIS A 59 9.01 -16.05 -2.19
CA HIS A 59 8.67 -17.37 -1.70
C HIS A 59 8.47 -17.33 -0.19
N LEU A 60 7.37 -17.88 0.29
CA LEU A 60 7.18 -18.26 1.68
C LEU A 60 7.58 -19.72 1.84
N ILE A 61 8.53 -19.98 2.71
CA ILE A 61 8.98 -21.33 3.06
C ILE A 61 8.45 -21.65 4.44
N LEU A 62 7.70 -22.73 4.55
CA LEU A 62 7.19 -23.27 5.80
C LEU A 62 7.96 -24.55 6.13
N THR A 63 8.66 -24.55 7.28
CA THR A 63 9.40 -25.71 7.78
C THR A 63 8.56 -26.39 8.87
N PRO A 64 8.15 -27.66 8.69
CA PRO A 64 7.46 -28.42 9.72
C PRO A 64 8.37 -28.74 10.92
N GLU A 65 7.83 -28.70 12.14
CA GLU A 65 8.57 -28.95 13.38
C GLU A 65 9.13 -30.37 13.50
N GLU A 66 8.51 -31.36 12.87
CA GLU A 66 8.85 -32.79 12.97
C GLU A 66 9.74 -33.32 11.83
N GLY A 67 10.62 -32.52 11.27
CA GLY A 67 11.57 -32.97 10.24
C GLY A 67 10.97 -33.27 8.89
N GLY A 68 9.78 -32.76 8.59
CA GLY A 68 9.14 -32.85 7.27
C GLY A 68 9.85 -31.97 6.22
N LEU A 69 9.62 -32.28 4.93
CA LEU A 69 10.16 -31.46 3.84
C LEU A 69 9.59 -30.04 3.89
N PRO A 70 10.45 -29.01 3.70
CA PRO A 70 9.99 -27.62 3.59
C PRO A 70 8.99 -27.44 2.45
N ARG A 71 7.97 -26.64 2.67
CA ARG A 71 6.96 -26.31 1.69
C ARG A 71 7.17 -24.89 1.20
N VAL A 72 7.21 -24.74 -0.11
CA VAL A 72 7.46 -23.46 -0.77
C VAL A 72 6.16 -22.99 -1.41
N TYR A 73 5.76 -21.77 -1.11
CA TYR A 73 4.60 -21.10 -1.68
C TYR A 73 5.04 -19.86 -2.45
N ARG A 74 4.49 -19.63 -3.62
CA ARG A 74 4.65 -18.36 -4.34
C ARG A 74 3.70 -17.32 -3.77
N ALA A 75 4.22 -16.29 -3.13
CA ALA A 75 3.42 -15.24 -2.50
C ALA A 75 3.02 -14.16 -3.51
N LEU A 76 1.71 -13.89 -3.62
CA LEU A 76 1.13 -12.82 -4.41
C LEU A 76 0.35 -11.88 -3.50
N VAL A 77 0.73 -10.60 -3.52
CA VAL A 77 0.10 -9.56 -2.70
C VAL A 77 -1.02 -8.89 -3.47
N HIS A 78 -2.24 -8.99 -2.95
CA HIS A 78 -3.42 -8.35 -3.53
C HIS A 78 -4.23 -7.56 -2.50
N SER A 79 -4.94 -6.53 -2.97
CA SER A 79 -5.97 -5.85 -2.22
C SER A 79 -7.34 -6.34 -2.68
N ILE A 80 -8.02 -7.11 -1.85
CA ILE A 80 -9.33 -7.68 -2.15
C ILE A 80 -10.39 -6.94 -1.32
N GLU A 81 -11.24 -6.18 -2.01
CA GLU A 81 -12.35 -5.47 -1.39
C GLU A 81 -13.68 -6.23 -1.51
N ARG A 82 -13.81 -7.05 -2.56
CA ARG A 82 -15.02 -7.82 -2.87
C ARG A 82 -14.68 -9.25 -3.23
N ALA A 83 -15.55 -10.18 -2.83
CA ALA A 83 -15.34 -11.62 -3.05
C ALA A 83 -15.29 -12.02 -4.53
N GLU A 84 -15.93 -11.24 -5.42
CA GLU A 84 -15.94 -11.50 -6.87
C GLU A 84 -14.54 -11.47 -7.48
N ALA A 85 -13.64 -10.65 -6.92
CA ALA A 85 -12.25 -10.56 -7.39
C ALA A 85 -11.43 -11.83 -7.12
N LEU A 86 -11.86 -12.70 -6.20
CA LEU A 86 -11.16 -13.94 -5.87
C LEU A 86 -11.06 -14.93 -7.03
N GLY A 87 -12.00 -14.89 -7.97
CA GLY A 87 -11.95 -15.73 -9.17
C GLY A 87 -10.74 -15.43 -10.05
N THR A 88 -10.48 -14.14 -10.31
CA THR A 88 -9.32 -13.69 -11.08
C THR A 88 -8.01 -14.01 -10.36
N VAL A 89 -7.95 -13.74 -9.05
CA VAL A 89 -6.77 -14.04 -8.24
C VAL A 89 -6.48 -15.55 -8.21
N LYS A 90 -7.51 -16.39 -8.12
CA LYS A 90 -7.34 -17.84 -8.19
C LYS A 90 -6.70 -18.28 -9.51
N ALA A 91 -7.16 -17.72 -10.63
CA ALA A 91 -6.57 -18.02 -11.94
C ALA A 91 -5.10 -17.61 -12.03
N GLU A 92 -4.74 -16.45 -11.45
CA GLU A 92 -3.35 -15.97 -11.37
C GLU A 92 -2.49 -16.88 -10.49
N LEU A 93 -2.97 -17.27 -9.30
CA LEU A 93 -2.28 -18.21 -8.41
C LEU A 93 -2.03 -19.57 -9.05
N GLN A 94 -2.95 -20.04 -9.91
CA GLN A 94 -2.81 -21.31 -10.63
C GLN A 94 -1.78 -21.28 -11.77
N GLN A 95 -1.38 -20.11 -12.23
CA GLN A 95 -0.32 -19.95 -13.25
C GLN A 95 1.09 -20.03 -12.65
N CYS A 96 1.22 -19.99 -11.32
CA CYS A 96 2.50 -20.14 -10.66
C CYS A 96 2.98 -21.58 -10.72
N PRO A 97 4.29 -21.84 -10.95
CA PRO A 97 4.88 -23.18 -10.90
C PRO A 97 4.75 -23.82 -9.52
N GLU A 98 4.89 -23.01 -8.47
CA GLU A 98 4.74 -23.42 -7.08
C GLU A 98 3.31 -23.15 -6.59
N PRO A 99 2.84 -23.83 -5.52
CA PRO A 99 1.57 -23.51 -4.88
C PRO A 99 1.43 -22.02 -4.58
N GLY A 100 0.40 -21.38 -5.11
CA GLY A 100 0.16 -19.96 -4.93
C GLY A 100 -0.37 -19.63 -3.53
N LEU A 101 0.10 -18.53 -2.96
CA LEU A 101 -0.31 -17.98 -1.67
C LEU A 101 -0.76 -16.54 -1.83
N LEU A 102 -2.02 -16.28 -1.51
CA LEU A 102 -2.57 -14.92 -1.49
C LEU A 102 -2.16 -14.21 -0.20
N VAL A 103 -1.58 -13.02 -0.31
CA VAL A 103 -1.22 -12.19 0.84
C VAL A 103 -2.09 -10.95 0.86
N LEU A 104 -2.80 -10.75 1.95
CA LEU A 104 -3.75 -9.67 2.16
C LEU A 104 -3.29 -8.77 3.31
N SER A 105 -3.64 -7.51 3.26
CA SER A 105 -3.46 -6.63 4.43
C SER A 105 -4.37 -7.07 5.58
N ARG A 106 -5.62 -7.45 5.26
CA ARG A 106 -6.59 -8.03 6.19
C ARG A 106 -7.65 -8.81 5.41
N ALA A 107 -7.90 -10.04 5.81
CA ALA A 107 -9.03 -10.82 5.33
C ALA A 107 -10.25 -10.55 6.21
N SER A 108 -11.35 -10.04 5.62
CA SER A 108 -12.63 -10.01 6.32
C SER A 108 -13.16 -11.43 6.48
N GLY A 109 -14.05 -11.66 7.46
CA GLY A 109 -14.65 -12.99 7.68
C GLY A 109 -15.24 -13.61 6.39
N PRO A 110 -16.05 -12.87 5.62
CA PRO A 110 -16.57 -13.36 4.33
C PRO A 110 -15.48 -13.71 3.31
N ILE A 111 -14.43 -12.88 3.17
CA ILE A 111 -13.31 -13.17 2.27
C ILE A 111 -12.53 -14.40 2.71
N ALA A 112 -12.26 -14.55 4.01
CA ALA A 112 -11.57 -15.72 4.55
C ALA A 112 -12.35 -17.02 4.31
N GLN A 113 -13.66 -16.99 4.51
CA GLN A 113 -14.54 -18.13 4.24
C GLN A 113 -14.60 -18.47 2.75
N GLN A 114 -14.69 -17.47 1.88
CA GLN A 114 -14.69 -17.65 0.44
C GLN A 114 -13.35 -18.22 -0.08
N CYS A 115 -12.22 -17.72 0.42
CA CYS A 115 -10.90 -18.29 0.12
C CYS A 115 -10.85 -19.79 0.49
N ARG A 116 -11.33 -20.13 1.69
CA ARG A 116 -11.42 -21.54 2.13
C ARG A 116 -12.32 -22.37 1.21
N ALA A 117 -13.51 -21.87 0.87
CA ALA A 117 -14.45 -22.58 -0.02
C ALA A 117 -13.86 -22.81 -1.43
N MET A 118 -13.09 -21.83 -1.93
CA MET A 118 -12.43 -21.91 -3.24
C MET A 118 -11.09 -22.65 -3.20
N GLY A 119 -10.60 -23.07 -2.03
CA GLY A 119 -9.29 -23.70 -1.88
C GLY A 119 -8.11 -22.74 -2.13
N ILE A 120 -8.29 -21.43 -1.94
CA ILE A 120 -7.24 -20.43 -2.08
C ILE A 120 -6.47 -20.32 -0.76
N ALA A 121 -5.20 -20.70 -0.78
CA ALA A 121 -4.32 -20.47 0.37
C ALA A 121 -4.10 -18.96 0.57
N PHE A 122 -4.22 -18.47 1.79
CA PHE A 122 -3.98 -17.07 2.12
C PHE A 122 -3.38 -16.87 3.50
N ILE A 123 -2.67 -15.74 3.66
CA ILE A 123 -2.26 -15.16 4.94
C ILE A 123 -2.58 -13.66 4.94
N ASP A 124 -2.77 -13.07 6.13
CA ASP A 124 -2.98 -11.63 6.22
C ASP A 124 -2.12 -10.95 7.29
N GLY A 125 -2.03 -9.63 7.23
CA GLY A 125 -1.18 -8.81 8.10
C GLY A 125 -1.58 -8.80 9.59
N VAL A 126 -2.66 -9.47 9.98
CA VAL A 126 -3.08 -9.59 11.39
C VAL A 126 -3.03 -11.04 11.91
N GLY A 127 -2.59 -11.99 11.09
CA GLY A 127 -2.39 -13.38 11.47
C GLY A 127 -3.55 -14.32 11.15
N ASN A 128 -4.55 -13.90 10.36
CA ASN A 128 -5.49 -14.85 9.78
C ASN A 128 -4.83 -15.59 8.62
N ALA A 129 -5.12 -16.89 8.50
CA ALA A 129 -4.52 -17.74 7.50
C ALA A 129 -5.42 -18.93 7.12
N TYR A 130 -5.28 -19.37 5.89
CA TYR A 130 -5.76 -20.67 5.43
C TYR A 130 -4.70 -21.29 4.53
N LEU A 131 -4.13 -22.39 5.01
CA LEU A 131 -3.16 -23.19 4.26
C LEU A 131 -3.61 -24.64 4.35
N LYS A 132 -3.73 -25.29 3.20
CA LYS A 132 -4.10 -26.71 3.12
C LYS A 132 -3.22 -27.41 2.10
N ASP A 133 -2.50 -28.42 2.58
CA ASP A 133 -1.63 -29.26 1.77
C ASP A 133 -1.58 -30.67 2.40
N ARG A 134 -0.90 -31.62 1.76
CA ARG A 134 -0.75 -33.01 2.29
C ARG A 134 -0.16 -32.97 3.69
N GLY A 135 -0.94 -33.43 4.71
CA GLY A 135 -0.52 -33.44 6.11
C GLY A 135 -0.39 -32.06 6.78
N LEU A 136 -0.84 -30.99 6.15
CA LEU A 136 -0.89 -29.64 6.73
C LEU A 136 -2.28 -29.03 6.56
N GLN A 137 -2.89 -28.61 7.66
CA GLN A 137 -4.09 -27.79 7.63
C GLN A 137 -4.02 -26.70 8.67
N ILE A 138 -3.90 -25.47 8.23
CA ILE A 138 -3.91 -24.28 9.07
C ILE A 138 -5.16 -23.50 8.72
N PHE A 139 -5.96 -23.15 9.71
CA PHE A 139 -7.10 -22.26 9.53
C PHE A 139 -7.22 -21.38 10.78
N VAL A 140 -6.73 -20.16 10.66
CA VAL A 140 -6.78 -19.13 11.69
C VAL A 140 -7.67 -18.00 11.20
N THR A 141 -8.72 -17.68 11.98
CA THR A 141 -9.64 -16.59 11.65
C THR A 141 -10.03 -15.84 12.91
N GLY A 142 -10.55 -14.62 12.73
CA GLY A 142 -10.98 -13.80 13.84
C GLY A 142 -9.86 -13.07 14.57
N GLN A 143 -8.63 -13.17 14.06
CA GLN A 143 -7.54 -12.36 14.58
C GLN A 143 -7.87 -10.89 14.39
N LYS A 144 -7.83 -10.17 15.50
CA LYS A 144 -8.05 -8.72 15.54
C LYS A 144 -6.75 -8.07 15.94
N ARG A 145 -6.54 -6.87 15.49
CA ARG A 145 -5.40 -6.08 15.88
C ARG A 145 -5.38 -5.92 17.41
N ARG A 146 -4.26 -6.23 18.05
CA ARG A 146 -4.05 -5.91 19.45
C ARG A 146 -3.89 -4.40 19.61
N GLN A 147 -4.69 -3.78 20.48
CA GLN A 147 -4.51 -2.39 20.88
C GLN A 147 -3.12 -2.26 21.53
N GLY A 148 -2.29 -1.34 21.03
CA GLY A 148 -0.99 -1.03 21.62
C GLY A 148 0.24 -1.64 20.93
N GLN A 149 0.10 -2.42 19.89
CA GLN A 149 1.25 -2.90 19.12
C GLN A 149 1.72 -1.77 18.18
N GLU A 150 2.73 -1.03 18.61
CA GLU A 150 3.48 -0.12 17.76
C GLU A 150 4.17 -0.93 16.66
N ILE A 151 3.78 -0.69 15.44
CA ILE A 151 4.44 -1.29 14.28
C ILE A 151 5.52 -0.32 13.83
N THR A 152 6.77 -0.68 14.08
CA THR A 152 7.92 -0.10 13.42
C THR A 152 7.98 -0.63 11.97
N GLY A 153 7.10 -0.13 11.12
CA GLY A 153 7.04 -0.50 9.70
C GLY A 153 5.90 0.21 9.00
N THR A 154 6.13 0.62 7.77
CA THR A 154 5.15 1.36 6.95
C THR A 154 3.90 0.50 6.72
N ARG A 155 2.82 0.85 7.37
CA ARG A 155 1.53 0.16 7.29
C ARG A 155 0.79 0.58 6.03
N LEU A 156 0.33 -0.38 5.22
CA LEU A 156 -0.67 -0.09 4.20
C LEU A 156 -2.07 -0.07 4.86
N PRO A 157 -2.65 1.08 5.19
CA PRO A 157 -3.99 1.15 5.74
C PRO A 157 -5.00 0.69 4.67
N THR A 158 -5.81 -0.30 4.99
CA THR A 158 -6.97 -0.68 4.19
C THR A 158 -8.21 -0.10 4.84
N GLY A 159 -8.49 1.12 4.58
CA GLY A 159 -9.62 1.81 5.15
C GLY A 159 -10.07 2.97 4.26
N ARG A 160 -10.97 3.79 4.78
CA ARG A 160 -11.47 4.97 4.07
C ARG A 160 -10.37 6.00 3.82
N ALA A 161 -9.36 6.10 4.69
CA ALA A 161 -8.20 6.96 4.53
C ALA A 161 -7.35 6.61 3.30
N SER A 162 -7.31 5.34 2.89
CA SER A 162 -6.57 4.88 1.71
C SER A 162 -7.37 4.92 0.40
N THR A 163 -8.64 5.31 0.43
CA THR A 163 -9.42 5.56 -0.80
C THR A 163 -8.97 6.84 -1.49
N PRO A 164 -9.25 7.06 -2.78
CA PRO A 164 -8.91 8.31 -3.45
C PRO A 164 -9.46 9.56 -2.74
N VAL A 165 -10.65 9.47 -2.17
CA VAL A 165 -11.27 10.53 -1.37
C VAL A 165 -10.52 10.73 -0.06
N GLY A 166 -10.19 9.64 0.64
CA GLY A 166 -9.41 9.68 1.88
C GLY A 166 -8.00 10.24 1.66
N LEU A 167 -7.34 9.87 0.57
CA LEU A 167 -6.02 10.37 0.22
C LEU A 167 -5.99 11.87 -0.04
N LYS A 168 -7.06 12.46 -0.60
CA LYS A 168 -7.18 13.91 -0.73
C LYS A 168 -7.24 14.58 0.64
N LEU A 169 -8.04 14.03 1.57
CA LEU A 169 -8.15 14.57 2.92
C LEU A 169 -6.83 14.44 3.69
N VAL A 170 -6.19 13.28 3.64
CA VAL A 170 -4.88 13.07 4.29
C VAL A 170 -3.83 14.01 3.72
N PHE A 171 -3.83 14.23 2.40
CA PHE A 171 -2.92 15.21 1.77
C PHE A 171 -3.14 16.63 2.29
N ALA A 172 -4.40 17.06 2.43
CA ALA A 172 -4.70 18.37 2.99
C ALA A 172 -4.19 18.53 4.43
N LEU A 173 -4.35 17.51 5.27
CA LEU A 173 -3.82 17.50 6.63
C LEU A 173 -2.28 17.55 6.66
N LEU A 174 -1.61 16.80 5.74
CA LEU A 174 -0.15 16.79 5.61
C LEU A 174 0.40 18.13 5.11
N SER A 175 -0.31 18.77 4.16
CA SER A 175 0.11 20.04 3.55
C SER A 175 -0.18 21.23 4.45
N ASN A 176 -1.24 21.16 5.26
CA ASN A 176 -1.64 22.21 6.18
C ASN A 176 -2.05 21.61 7.55
N PRO A 177 -1.11 21.45 8.49
CA PRO A 177 -1.38 20.90 9.82
C PRO A 177 -2.45 21.65 10.61
N ALA A 178 -2.70 22.93 10.33
CA ALA A 178 -3.75 23.70 11.00
C ALA A 178 -5.16 23.12 10.72
N LEU A 179 -5.34 22.42 9.61
CA LEU A 179 -6.60 21.75 9.28
C LEU A 179 -6.98 20.63 10.25
N THR A 180 -6.07 20.15 11.08
CA THR A 180 -6.40 19.19 12.15
C THR A 180 -7.31 19.80 13.20
N MET A 181 -7.33 21.13 13.31
CA MET A 181 -8.20 21.90 14.23
C MET A 181 -9.46 22.45 13.54
N ALA A 182 -9.58 22.23 12.23
CA ALA A 182 -10.67 22.77 11.43
C ALA A 182 -11.99 22.00 11.61
N THR A 183 -13.09 22.67 11.29
CA THR A 183 -14.42 22.03 11.25
C THR A 183 -14.53 21.06 10.06
N THR A 184 -15.50 20.15 10.13
CA THR A 184 -15.82 19.24 9.01
C THR A 184 -16.12 20.02 7.72
N GLN A 185 -16.80 21.17 7.84
CA GLN A 185 -17.12 22.02 6.70
C GLN A 185 -15.84 22.62 6.08
N THR A 186 -14.96 23.17 6.88
CA THR A 186 -13.66 23.70 6.40
C THR A 186 -12.82 22.63 5.72
N LEU A 187 -12.80 21.41 6.27
CA LEU A 187 -12.12 20.26 5.65
C LEU A 187 -12.75 19.88 4.32
N GLN A 188 -14.08 19.91 4.22
CA GLN A 188 -14.79 19.66 2.96
C GLN A 188 -14.40 20.70 1.90
N GLU A 189 -14.45 21.98 2.25
CA GLU A 189 -14.10 23.08 1.35
C GLU A 189 -12.66 22.99 0.87
N ALA A 190 -11.71 22.68 1.77
CA ALA A 190 -10.30 22.55 1.44
C ALA A 190 -9.95 21.31 0.58
N THR A 191 -10.79 20.29 0.59
CA THR A 191 -10.48 19.00 -0.06
C THR A 191 -11.40 18.62 -1.20
N GLU A 192 -12.49 19.37 -1.38
CA GLU A 192 -13.57 19.09 -2.35
C GLU A 192 -14.15 17.66 -2.21
N VAL A 193 -14.13 17.11 -0.99
CA VAL A 193 -14.74 15.82 -0.70
C VAL A 193 -16.13 15.98 -0.12
N SER A 194 -17.00 14.98 -0.23
CA SER A 194 -18.34 15.05 0.32
C SER A 194 -18.34 15.18 1.84
N MET A 195 -19.30 15.91 2.41
CA MET A 195 -19.40 16.15 3.85
C MET A 195 -19.46 14.85 4.67
N GLY A 196 -20.14 13.82 4.17
CA GLY A 196 -20.20 12.51 4.83
C GLY A 196 -18.91 11.71 4.79
N SER A 197 -17.99 12.02 3.84
CA SER A 197 -16.69 11.34 3.74
C SER A 197 -15.69 11.81 4.78
N VAL A 198 -15.73 13.08 5.19
CA VAL A 198 -14.79 13.66 6.14
C VAL A 198 -14.82 12.93 7.50
N PRO A 199 -15.96 12.80 8.21
CA PRO A 199 -16.02 12.09 9.49
C PRO A 199 -15.62 10.62 9.35
N ALA A 200 -15.99 9.99 8.21
CA ALA A 200 -15.69 8.59 7.98
C ALA A 200 -14.18 8.33 7.79
N VAL A 201 -13.44 9.25 7.13
CA VAL A 201 -12.00 9.18 6.98
C VAL A 201 -11.30 9.50 8.29
N LEU A 202 -11.72 10.54 9.01
CA LEU A 202 -11.16 10.90 10.32
C LEU A 202 -11.35 9.77 11.34
N GLY A 203 -12.55 9.15 11.37
CA GLY A 203 -12.84 8.00 12.22
C GLY A 203 -11.97 6.77 11.86
N ASP A 204 -11.72 6.53 10.58
CA ASP A 204 -10.80 5.47 10.14
C ASP A 204 -9.36 5.73 10.61
N LEU A 205 -8.87 6.96 10.46
CA LEU A 205 -7.55 7.37 10.96
C LEU A 205 -7.44 7.26 12.50
N GLU A 206 -8.52 7.58 13.23
CA GLU A 206 -8.61 7.42 14.69
C GLU A 206 -8.57 5.93 15.09
N GLN A 207 -9.39 5.08 14.46
CA GLN A 207 -9.42 3.65 14.70
C GLN A 207 -8.08 2.98 14.39
N ASN A 208 -7.38 3.54 13.41
CA ASN A 208 -6.04 3.11 13.02
C ASN A 208 -4.94 3.68 13.94
N GLY A 209 -5.29 4.50 14.91
CA GLY A 209 -4.35 5.10 15.84
C GLY A 209 -3.42 6.16 15.23
N GLN A 210 -3.74 6.67 14.03
CA GLN A 210 -2.99 7.72 13.35
C GLN A 210 -3.39 9.11 13.82
N LEU A 211 -4.68 9.27 14.18
CA LEU A 211 -5.22 10.47 14.81
C LEU A 211 -5.68 10.17 16.24
N VAL A 212 -5.60 11.18 17.09
CA VAL A 212 -6.15 11.20 18.43
C VAL A 212 -7.06 12.41 18.56
N ARG A 213 -8.26 12.21 19.08
CA ARG A 213 -9.21 13.31 19.32
C ARG A 213 -8.80 14.12 20.55
N LEU A 214 -8.70 15.43 20.41
CA LEU A 214 -8.31 16.35 21.49
C LEU A 214 -9.55 16.84 22.26
N GLY A 215 -10.22 15.95 23.00
CA GLY A 215 -11.41 16.31 23.77
C GLY A 215 -12.61 16.70 22.89
N TRP A 216 -13.71 17.12 23.52
CA TRP A 216 -14.93 17.50 22.82
C TRP A 216 -14.73 18.80 22.00
N GLY A 217 -14.79 18.67 20.67
CA GLY A 217 -14.75 19.82 19.76
C GLY A 217 -13.39 20.51 19.57
N LYS A 218 -12.30 19.97 20.13
CA LYS A 218 -10.97 20.58 20.08
C LYS A 218 -10.08 20.14 18.91
N GLY A 219 -10.64 19.40 17.94
CA GLY A 219 -9.89 18.93 16.78
C GLY A 219 -9.15 17.61 16.99
N TRP A 220 -8.12 17.40 16.21
CA TRP A 220 -7.38 16.16 16.13
C TRP A 220 -5.88 16.39 16.30
N GLN A 221 -5.16 15.41 16.79
CA GLN A 221 -3.70 15.38 16.83
C GLN A 221 -3.20 14.20 15.99
N VAL A 222 -2.29 14.46 15.07
CA VAL A 222 -1.58 13.42 14.34
C VAL A 222 -0.48 12.85 15.25
N ARG A 223 -0.50 11.54 15.47
CA ARG A 223 0.51 10.88 16.33
C ARG A 223 1.90 10.89 15.71
N ASN A 224 1.98 10.59 14.43
CA ASN A 224 3.25 10.51 13.71
C ASN A 224 3.07 11.01 12.28
N TRP A 225 3.50 12.24 12.01
CA TRP A 225 3.40 12.87 10.70
C TRP A 225 4.23 12.15 9.63
N ARG A 226 5.40 11.65 9.98
CA ARG A 226 6.26 10.93 9.06
C ARG A 226 5.62 9.64 8.60
N GLN A 227 5.10 8.86 9.53
CA GLN A 227 4.40 7.62 9.22
C GLN A 227 3.17 7.87 8.34
N LEU A 228 2.35 8.91 8.67
CA LEU A 228 1.18 9.27 7.88
C LEU A 228 1.56 9.67 6.45
N LEU A 229 2.66 10.40 6.27
CA LEU A 229 3.19 10.77 4.96
C LEU A 229 3.67 9.55 4.17
N GLU A 230 4.42 8.65 4.78
CA GLU A 230 4.94 7.44 4.14
C GLU A 230 3.78 6.54 3.67
N GLU A 231 2.78 6.34 4.52
CA GLU A 231 1.57 5.58 4.16
C GLU A 231 0.76 6.27 3.04
N TRP A 232 0.61 7.59 3.11
CA TRP A 232 -0.04 8.35 2.05
C TRP A 232 0.69 8.22 0.72
N ALA A 233 2.01 8.36 0.69
CA ALA A 233 2.82 8.29 -0.52
C ALA A 233 2.67 6.94 -1.23
N LEU A 234 2.64 5.83 -0.47
CA LEU A 234 2.42 4.49 -1.00
C LEU A 234 1.06 4.36 -1.69
N HIS A 235 -0.01 4.82 -1.03
CA HIS A 235 -1.35 4.72 -1.59
C HIS A 235 -1.62 5.72 -2.71
N TYR A 236 -1.00 6.91 -2.65
CA TYR A 236 -1.11 7.93 -3.69
C TYR A 236 -0.70 7.38 -5.05
N ALA A 237 0.46 6.75 -5.13
CA ALA A 237 1.00 6.22 -6.37
C ALA A 237 0.06 5.22 -7.05
N VAL A 238 -0.60 4.36 -6.25
CA VAL A 238 -1.42 3.26 -6.76
C VAL A 238 -2.90 3.64 -6.93
N ARG A 239 -3.46 4.43 -6.01
CA ARG A 239 -4.92 4.64 -5.93
C ARG A 239 -5.39 6.00 -6.38
N LEU A 240 -4.63 7.07 -6.09
CA LEU A 240 -5.05 8.44 -6.41
C LEU A 240 -4.44 8.94 -7.72
N ARG A 241 -3.13 8.81 -7.89
CA ARG A 241 -2.41 9.31 -9.07
C ARG A 241 -2.98 8.86 -10.42
N PRO A 242 -3.39 7.57 -10.62
CA PRO A 242 -3.97 7.14 -11.89
C PRO A 242 -5.31 7.79 -12.22
N ARG A 243 -5.98 8.37 -11.21
CA ARG A 243 -7.30 9.04 -11.36
C ARG A 243 -7.18 10.55 -11.52
N LEU A 244 -5.99 11.10 -11.33
CA LEU A 244 -5.74 12.52 -11.55
C LEU A 244 -5.51 12.76 -13.05
N HIS A 245 -6.14 13.81 -13.58
CA HIS A 245 -5.85 14.27 -14.93
C HIS A 245 -4.42 14.80 -14.98
N SER A 246 -3.53 14.07 -15.63
CA SER A 246 -2.15 14.51 -15.83
C SER A 246 -1.96 14.95 -17.28
N TYR A 247 -1.48 16.18 -17.46
CA TYR A 247 -1.09 16.69 -18.76
C TYR A 247 0.42 16.57 -18.93
N ARG A 248 0.86 16.19 -20.13
CA ARG A 248 2.27 16.18 -20.49
C ARG A 248 2.55 17.38 -21.39
N PHE A 249 3.50 18.21 -20.96
CA PHE A 249 3.95 19.35 -21.72
C PHE A 249 5.38 19.12 -22.20
N ARG A 250 5.71 19.59 -23.38
CA ARG A 250 7.07 19.61 -23.92
C ARG A 250 7.56 21.05 -23.94
N SER A 251 8.69 21.34 -23.33
CA SER A 251 9.34 22.64 -23.49
C SER A 251 9.91 22.76 -24.90
N PRO A 252 9.72 23.89 -25.59
CA PRO A 252 10.37 24.15 -26.88
C PRO A 252 11.88 24.37 -26.75
N GLY A 253 12.38 24.69 -25.55
CA GLY A 253 13.80 24.91 -25.26
C GLY A 253 14.53 23.64 -24.89
N GLN A 254 15.84 23.59 -25.20
CA GLN A 254 16.72 22.53 -24.73
C GLN A 254 17.39 22.97 -23.40
N GLY A 255 17.64 22.01 -22.48
CA GLY A 255 18.38 22.24 -21.27
C GLY A 255 17.51 22.49 -20.02
N LEU A 256 18.13 23.12 -19.02
CA LEU A 256 17.54 23.36 -17.68
C LEU A 256 16.67 24.62 -17.66
N TRP A 257 15.69 24.71 -18.60
CA TRP A 257 14.79 25.87 -18.76
C TRP A 257 14.07 26.26 -17.46
N TRP A 258 13.79 25.29 -16.58
CA TRP A 258 13.12 25.50 -15.30
C TRP A 258 13.94 26.36 -14.31
N LYS A 259 15.27 26.44 -14.48
CA LYS A 259 16.12 27.29 -13.62
C LYS A 259 15.88 28.78 -13.80
N ALA A 260 15.41 29.18 -15.00
CA ALA A 260 15.13 30.57 -15.33
C ALA A 260 13.65 30.96 -15.06
N LEU A 261 12.82 30.00 -14.61
CA LEU A 261 11.40 30.22 -14.40
C LEU A 261 11.07 30.21 -12.91
N ASP A 262 10.41 31.27 -12.43
CA ASP A 262 9.82 31.29 -11.10
C ASP A 262 8.35 30.85 -11.15
N PRO A 263 8.00 29.68 -10.62
CA PRO A 263 6.63 29.19 -10.65
C PRO A 263 5.68 29.99 -9.76
N GLN A 264 6.20 30.73 -8.75
CA GLN A 264 5.38 31.53 -7.85
C GLN A 264 4.67 32.67 -8.57
N VAL A 265 5.25 33.18 -9.65
CA VAL A 265 4.62 34.20 -10.52
C VAL A 265 3.26 33.73 -11.09
N PHE A 266 3.09 32.41 -11.21
CA PHE A 266 1.87 31.76 -11.69
C PHE A 266 1.07 31.10 -10.58
N GLY A 267 1.39 31.37 -9.30
CA GLY A 267 0.74 30.73 -8.16
C GLY A 267 1.06 29.23 -8.00
N GLY A 268 2.14 28.76 -8.64
CA GLY A 268 2.56 27.38 -8.62
C GLY A 268 3.82 27.14 -7.79
N GLN A 269 4.16 25.87 -7.63
CA GLN A 269 5.42 25.44 -7.02
C GLN A 269 6.01 24.28 -7.84
N TRP A 270 7.34 24.18 -7.82
CA TRP A 270 8.00 23.04 -8.43
C TRP A 270 7.72 21.76 -7.66
N GLY A 271 7.47 20.67 -8.40
CA GLY A 271 7.34 19.33 -7.87
C GLY A 271 8.38 18.36 -8.48
N GLY A 272 8.40 17.12 -7.98
CA GLY A 272 9.25 16.06 -8.50
C GLY A 272 10.75 16.35 -8.41
N GLU A 273 11.48 16.03 -9.48
CA GLU A 273 12.95 16.15 -9.55
C GLU A 273 13.43 17.61 -9.42
N VAL A 274 12.66 18.56 -9.96
CA VAL A 274 13.00 20.00 -9.87
C VAL A 274 12.95 20.49 -8.43
N ALA A 275 11.88 20.16 -7.70
CA ALA A 275 11.76 20.49 -6.29
C ALA A 275 12.85 19.81 -5.46
N ALA A 276 13.15 18.55 -5.72
CA ALA A 276 14.22 17.81 -5.05
C ALA A 276 15.59 18.46 -5.28
N ALA A 277 15.87 18.87 -6.52
CA ALA A 277 17.12 19.57 -6.83
C ALA A 277 17.24 20.93 -6.12
N GLN A 278 16.13 21.68 -5.97
CA GLN A 278 16.12 22.96 -5.24
C GLN A 278 16.28 22.77 -3.73
N LEU A 279 15.80 21.66 -3.19
CA LEU A 279 15.96 21.29 -1.77
C LEU A 279 17.33 20.67 -1.45
N GLY A 280 18.23 20.59 -2.41
CA GLY A 280 19.58 20.03 -2.24
C GLY A 280 19.61 18.49 -2.18
N VAL A 281 18.52 17.82 -2.53
CA VAL A 281 18.47 16.36 -2.67
C VAL A 281 19.03 16.01 -4.05
N CYS A 282 20.30 15.56 -4.12
CA CYS A 282 20.86 15.04 -5.36
C CYS A 282 20.09 13.79 -5.83
N CYS A 283 19.36 13.93 -6.92
CA CYS A 283 18.94 12.78 -7.72
C CYS A 283 20.16 12.34 -8.55
N GLN A 284 20.86 11.29 -8.09
CA GLN A 284 21.86 10.58 -8.89
C GLN A 284 21.19 9.66 -9.90
#